data_9a293173be332f3216f4aa69f0c1bdef
#
_entry.id   9a293173be332f3216f4aa69f0c1bdef
#
_cell.length_a   1.000
_cell.length_b   1.000
_cell.length_c   1.000
_cell.angle_alpha   90.00
_cell.angle_beta   90.00
_cell.angle_gamma   90.00
#
_symmetry.space_group_name_H-M   'P 1'
#
loop_
_entity.id
_entity.type
_entity.pdbx_description
1 polymer ?
#
loop_
_entity_poly.entity_id
_entity_poly.type
_entity_poly.pdbx_seq_one_letter_code
_entity_poly.pdbx_strand_id
1 'polypeptide(L)'
;MKREAKKEFVENIKSIVNENNLILVFHYRGLSMSEMSDLRVQSFNSGSNIRVTKNRLTKIALADTDKSELSNLFEGPTAIAYSNDPVNLTKLVTNFAKNNSKLVLVGGIMDKEILSVEKIEILSKLPSLDEARAQLIGLLNTPAQKIAGILSVPSGNLARVFNAYGQQ
;
A
#
# COMPACT_ATOMS: atom_id res chain seq x y z
N MET A 1 31.19 1.76 9.40
CA MET A 1 31.16 1.11 8.07
C MET A 1 32.43 1.50 7.30
N LYS A 2 33.10 0.53 6.73
CA LYS A 2 34.25 0.74 5.82
C LYS A 2 33.77 1.47 4.55
N ARG A 3 34.69 2.12 3.82
CA ARG A 3 34.36 2.93 2.61
C ARG A 3 33.70 2.07 1.50
N GLU A 4 34.12 0.85 1.37
CA GLU A 4 33.56 -0.12 0.40
C GLU A 4 32.10 -0.44 0.71
N ALA A 5 31.78 -0.81 1.96
CA ALA A 5 30.40 -1.09 2.37
C ALA A 5 29.43 0.11 2.26
N LYS A 6 29.98 1.35 2.21
CA LYS A 6 29.15 2.55 1.93
C LYS A 6 28.86 2.67 0.44
N LYS A 7 29.81 2.32 -0.43
CA LYS A 7 29.61 2.31 -1.88
C LYS A 7 28.61 1.24 -2.28
N GLU A 8 28.76 0.03 -1.79
CA GLU A 8 27.81 -1.06 -2.00
C GLU A 8 26.38 -0.70 -1.54
N PHE A 9 26.28 -0.01 -0.39
CA PHE A 9 24.98 0.45 0.10
C PHE A 9 24.34 1.48 -0.83
N VAL A 10 25.13 2.43 -1.36
CA VAL A 10 24.65 3.44 -2.31
C VAL A 10 24.22 2.79 -3.62
N GLU A 11 25.00 1.85 -4.14
CA GLU A 11 24.66 1.10 -5.36
C GLU A 11 23.39 0.27 -5.19
N ASN A 12 23.25 -0.42 -4.06
CA ASN A 12 22.03 -1.16 -3.71
C ASN A 12 20.79 -0.24 -3.62
N ILE A 13 20.92 0.96 -3.06
CA ILE A 13 19.79 1.90 -3.02
C ILE A 13 19.48 2.42 -4.43
N LYS A 14 20.48 2.69 -5.26
CA LYS A 14 20.26 3.11 -6.66
C LYS A 14 19.52 2.05 -7.45
N SER A 15 19.90 0.77 -7.34
CA SER A 15 19.19 -0.31 -8.03
C SER A 15 17.74 -0.42 -7.54
N ILE A 16 17.50 -0.38 -6.22
CA ILE A 16 16.15 -0.41 -5.65
C ILE A 16 15.29 0.75 -6.18
N VAL A 17 15.85 1.97 -6.25
CA VAL A 17 15.15 3.17 -6.70
C VAL A 17 14.80 3.10 -8.20
N ASN A 18 15.65 2.49 -9.00
CA ASN A 18 15.44 2.35 -10.44
C ASN A 18 14.48 1.20 -10.80
N GLU A 19 14.52 0.10 -10.05
CA GLU A 19 13.74 -1.10 -10.33
C GLU A 19 12.29 -1.00 -9.84
N ASN A 20 12.02 -0.15 -8.85
CA ASN A 20 10.69 -0.06 -8.23
C ASN A 20 9.96 1.23 -8.62
N ASN A 21 8.68 1.07 -8.94
CA ASN A 21 7.83 2.18 -9.36
C ASN A 21 7.40 3.05 -8.19
N LEU A 22 7.12 2.44 -7.02
CA LEU A 22 6.71 3.16 -5.82
C LEU A 22 7.77 3.04 -4.72
N ILE A 23 8.09 4.18 -4.13
CA ILE A 23 8.92 4.28 -2.94
C ILE A 23 8.21 5.17 -1.94
N LEU A 24 7.90 4.63 -0.77
CA LEU A 24 7.31 5.37 0.35
C LEU A 24 8.36 5.60 1.43
N VAL A 25 8.32 6.78 2.01
CA VAL A 25 9.19 7.19 3.13
C VAL A 25 8.34 7.40 4.36
N PHE A 26 8.71 6.78 5.47
CA PHE A 26 7.98 6.91 6.73
C PHE A 26 8.95 6.92 7.92
N HIS A 27 8.50 7.52 9.02
CA HIS A 27 9.21 7.50 10.29
C HIS A 27 8.77 6.30 11.11
N TYR A 28 9.76 5.58 11.65
CA TYR A 28 9.53 4.40 12.50
C TYR A 28 9.85 4.66 13.97
N ARG A 29 9.95 5.93 14.37
CA ARG A 29 10.32 6.30 15.74
C ARG A 29 9.26 5.82 16.74
N GLY A 30 9.71 4.98 17.68
CA GLY A 30 8.84 4.45 18.75
C GLY A 30 8.19 3.11 18.45
N LEU A 31 8.40 2.53 17.26
CA LEU A 31 8.00 1.15 16.97
C LEU A 31 8.87 0.15 17.75
N SER A 32 8.24 -0.88 18.31
CA SER A 32 8.95 -1.99 18.92
C SER A 32 9.55 -2.92 17.86
N MET A 33 10.50 -3.78 18.27
CA MET A 33 11.11 -4.76 17.35
C MET A 33 10.07 -5.76 16.82
N SER A 34 9.10 -6.16 17.64
CA SER A 34 7.99 -7.02 17.22
C SER A 34 7.13 -6.35 16.15
N GLU A 35 6.67 -5.12 16.38
CA GLU A 35 5.87 -4.34 15.44
C GLU A 35 6.59 -4.15 14.09
N MET A 36 7.90 -3.90 14.12
CA MET A 36 8.71 -3.77 12.90
C MET A 36 8.89 -5.11 12.18
N SER A 37 9.01 -6.21 12.91
CA SER A 37 9.10 -7.55 12.33
C SER A 37 7.78 -7.95 11.67
N ASP A 38 6.66 -7.69 12.34
CA ASP A 38 5.32 -7.95 11.81
C ASP A 38 5.08 -7.14 10.51
N LEU A 39 5.47 -5.86 10.52
CA LEU A 39 5.39 -5.02 9.33
C LEU A 39 6.22 -5.59 8.15
N ARG A 40 7.42 -6.09 8.42
CA ARG A 40 8.26 -6.72 7.39
C ARG A 40 7.65 -8.00 6.84
N VAL A 41 7.11 -8.85 7.71
CA VAL A 41 6.46 -10.11 7.30
C VAL A 41 5.24 -9.80 6.43
N GLN A 42 4.39 -8.86 6.86
CA GLN A 42 3.22 -8.45 6.07
C GLN A 42 3.63 -7.85 4.73
N SER A 43 4.68 -7.02 4.70
CA SER A 43 5.20 -6.45 3.45
C SER A 43 5.73 -7.52 2.52
N PHE A 44 6.50 -8.47 3.03
CA PHE A 44 7.05 -9.56 2.24
C PHE A 44 5.95 -10.42 1.61
N ASN A 45 4.90 -10.75 2.37
CA ASN A 45 3.74 -11.49 1.88
C ASN A 45 2.97 -10.73 0.78
N SER A 46 3.04 -9.40 0.77
CA SER A 46 2.40 -8.53 -0.23
C SER A 46 3.34 -8.19 -1.42
N GLY A 47 4.48 -8.86 -1.54
CA GLY A 47 5.45 -8.59 -2.61
C GLY A 47 6.16 -7.23 -2.47
N SER A 48 6.16 -6.66 -1.27
CA SER A 48 6.79 -5.37 -0.95
C SER A 48 7.94 -5.57 0.02
N ASN A 49 8.91 -4.68 0.00
CA ASN A 49 10.05 -4.77 0.91
C ASN A 49 10.22 -3.48 1.71
N ILE A 50 10.66 -3.63 2.97
CA ILE A 50 10.93 -2.50 3.86
C ILE A 50 12.39 -2.53 4.30
N ARG A 51 13.05 -1.38 4.15
CA ARG A 51 14.46 -1.23 4.54
C ARG A 51 14.66 0.05 5.33
N VAL A 52 15.35 -0.06 6.45
CA VAL A 52 15.83 1.11 7.21
C VAL A 52 17.06 1.67 6.51
N THR A 53 17.07 2.93 6.23
CA THR A 53 18.14 3.59 5.48
C THR A 53 18.89 4.62 6.31
N LYS A 54 20.12 4.88 5.91
CA LYS A 54 20.91 5.97 6.47
C LYS A 54 20.73 7.22 5.61
N ASN A 55 20.03 8.21 6.10
CA ASN A 55 19.62 9.41 5.37
C ASN A 55 20.74 10.02 4.53
N ARG A 56 21.94 10.18 5.11
CA ARG A 56 23.07 10.79 4.39
C ARG A 56 23.51 9.97 3.16
N LEU A 57 23.52 8.64 3.27
CA LEU A 57 23.92 7.78 2.15
C LEU A 57 22.79 7.71 1.11
N THR A 58 21.54 7.69 1.56
CA THR A 58 20.38 7.69 0.67
C THR A 58 20.27 9.00 -0.11
N LYS A 59 20.53 10.16 0.53
CA LYS A 59 20.57 11.46 -0.16
C LYS A 59 21.65 11.49 -1.26
N ILE A 60 22.83 10.90 -1.01
CA ILE A 60 23.88 10.77 -2.02
C ILE A 60 23.44 9.86 -3.17
N ALA A 61 22.79 8.73 -2.86
CA ALA A 61 22.29 7.82 -3.88
C ALA A 61 21.20 8.44 -4.77
N LEU A 62 20.33 9.27 -4.18
CA LEU A 62 19.24 9.96 -4.86
C LEU A 62 19.71 11.16 -5.69
N ALA A 63 20.79 11.83 -5.30
CA ALA A 63 21.31 12.97 -6.04
C ALA A 63 21.73 12.64 -7.48
N ASP A 64 22.10 11.38 -7.72
CA ASP A 64 22.48 10.88 -9.05
C ASP A 64 21.29 10.25 -9.82
N THR A 65 20.07 10.32 -9.30
CA THR A 65 18.86 9.73 -9.91
C THR A 65 17.80 10.79 -10.17
N ASP A 66 16.90 10.50 -11.12
CA ASP A 66 15.76 11.39 -11.47
C ASP A 66 14.81 11.68 -10.30
N LYS A 67 14.96 10.96 -9.18
CA LYS A 67 14.13 11.06 -7.98
C LYS A 67 14.80 11.91 -6.86
N SER A 68 15.64 12.87 -7.24
CA SER A 68 16.40 13.74 -6.31
C SER A 68 15.51 14.53 -5.33
N GLU A 69 14.28 14.85 -5.72
CA GLU A 69 13.31 15.58 -4.90
C GLU A 69 12.90 14.83 -3.61
N LEU A 70 13.01 13.49 -3.60
CA LEU A 70 12.84 12.70 -2.38
C LEU A 70 13.83 13.07 -1.28
N SER A 71 14.97 13.65 -1.62
CA SER A 71 16.02 13.96 -0.64
C SER A 71 15.53 14.84 0.52
N ASN A 72 14.54 15.70 0.26
CA ASN A 72 13.94 16.59 1.25
C ASN A 72 13.10 15.85 2.30
N LEU A 73 12.60 14.65 1.98
CA LEU A 73 11.77 13.84 2.87
C LEU A 73 12.61 13.01 3.87
N PHE A 74 13.92 12.92 3.67
CA PHE A 74 14.82 12.16 4.56
C PHE A 74 15.31 13.00 5.73
N GLU A 75 14.42 13.28 6.69
CA GLU A 75 14.73 13.90 7.97
C GLU A 75 14.41 12.94 9.12
N GLY A 76 15.23 12.91 10.18
CA GLY A 76 15.02 12.02 11.32
C GLY A 76 15.20 10.51 11.02
N PRO A 77 14.64 9.63 11.83
CA PRO A 77 14.74 8.17 11.68
C PRO A 77 13.78 7.68 10.59
N THR A 78 14.27 7.52 9.36
CA THR A 78 13.48 7.13 8.20
C THR A 78 13.70 5.69 7.77
N ALA A 79 12.63 5.06 7.33
CA ALA A 79 12.64 3.81 6.59
C ALA A 79 11.97 4.01 5.23
N ILE A 80 12.37 3.22 4.26
CA ILE A 80 11.78 3.16 2.94
C ILE A 80 11.01 1.85 2.78
N ALA A 81 9.83 1.94 2.21
CA ALA A 81 9.11 0.79 1.66
C ALA A 81 9.08 0.94 0.14
N TYR A 82 9.33 -0.13 -0.58
CA TYR A 82 9.36 -0.13 -2.03
C TYR A 82 8.68 -1.37 -2.60
N SER A 83 8.00 -1.17 -3.73
CA SER A 83 7.29 -2.24 -4.44
C SER A 83 7.03 -1.83 -5.88
N ASN A 84 6.80 -2.84 -6.73
CA ASN A 84 6.27 -2.63 -8.07
C ASN A 84 4.75 -2.44 -8.06
N ASP A 85 4.06 -2.86 -6.97
CA ASP A 85 2.62 -2.76 -6.81
C ASP A 85 2.26 -1.58 -5.89
N PRO A 86 1.89 -0.41 -6.45
CA PRO A 86 1.71 0.80 -5.65
C PRO A 86 0.50 0.72 -4.70
N VAL A 87 -0.57 0.03 -5.10
CA VAL A 87 -1.81 -0.02 -4.32
C VAL A 87 -1.65 -0.90 -3.09
N ASN A 88 -1.09 -2.11 -3.25
CA ASN A 88 -0.94 -3.05 -2.15
C ASN A 88 0.01 -2.51 -1.07
N LEU A 89 1.16 -1.93 -1.48
CA LEU A 89 2.09 -1.31 -0.55
C LEU A 89 1.45 -0.16 0.22
N THR A 90 0.73 0.71 -0.48
CA THR A 90 0.09 1.89 0.12
C THR A 90 -1.01 1.49 1.10
N LYS A 91 -1.86 0.50 0.74
CA LYS A 91 -2.87 -0.08 1.65
C LYS A 91 -2.24 -0.61 2.93
N LEU A 92 -1.18 -1.42 2.78
CA LEU A 92 -0.50 -2.05 3.92
C LEU A 92 0.06 -0.99 4.87
N VAL A 93 0.84 -0.05 4.35
CA VAL A 93 1.49 0.98 5.18
C VAL A 93 0.45 1.91 5.83
N THR A 94 -0.61 2.30 5.10
CA THR A 94 -1.69 3.14 5.64
C THR A 94 -2.51 2.42 6.72
N ASN A 95 -2.83 1.14 6.52
CA ASN A 95 -3.54 0.34 7.52
C ASN A 95 -2.69 0.15 8.79
N PHE A 96 -1.40 -0.10 8.62
CA PHE A 96 -0.49 -0.20 9.75
C PHE A 96 -0.33 1.13 10.49
N ALA A 97 -0.27 2.25 9.77
CA ALA A 97 -0.23 3.59 10.36
C ALA A 97 -1.51 3.93 11.15
N LYS A 98 -2.67 3.46 10.70
CA LYS A 98 -3.93 3.62 11.45
C LYS A 98 -3.96 2.80 12.74
N ASN A 99 -3.39 1.61 12.71
CA ASN A 99 -3.32 0.73 13.89
C ASN A 99 -2.23 1.16 14.87
N ASN A 100 -1.16 1.79 14.37
CA ASN A 100 0.00 2.20 15.15
C ASN A 100 0.31 3.68 14.92
N SER A 101 -0.12 4.53 15.85
CA SER A 101 0.11 5.99 15.80
C SER A 101 1.59 6.40 15.80
N LYS A 102 2.50 5.46 16.05
CA LYS A 102 3.94 5.66 16.08
C LYS A 102 4.56 5.69 14.68
N LEU A 103 3.87 5.13 13.67
CA LEU A 103 4.32 5.16 12.28
C LEU A 103 3.74 6.41 11.62
N VAL A 104 4.62 7.32 11.22
CA VAL A 104 4.22 8.56 10.54
C VAL A 104 4.67 8.51 9.09
N LEU A 105 3.70 8.56 8.17
CA LEU A 105 3.98 8.70 6.74
C LEU A 105 4.48 10.11 6.46
N VAL A 106 5.61 10.21 5.77
CA VAL A 106 6.20 11.49 5.37
C VAL A 106 5.82 11.83 3.93
N GLY A 107 5.88 10.85 3.06
CA GLY A 107 5.58 11.00 1.64
C GLY A 107 6.15 9.84 0.83
N GLY A 108 6.16 9.99 -0.48
CA GLY A 108 6.73 8.99 -1.38
C GLY A 108 6.94 9.55 -2.77
N ILE A 109 7.40 8.71 -3.65
CA ILE A 109 7.46 8.98 -5.09
C ILE A 109 6.90 7.78 -5.85
N MET A 110 6.10 8.04 -6.85
CA MET A 110 5.62 7.07 -7.81
C MET A 110 6.07 7.52 -9.20
N ASP A 111 6.87 6.67 -9.85
CA ASP A 111 7.55 6.99 -11.10
C ASP A 111 8.41 8.27 -10.98
N LYS A 112 7.87 9.43 -11.28
CA LYS A 112 8.54 10.74 -11.18
C LYS A 112 7.74 11.78 -10.38
N GLU A 113 6.54 11.42 -9.89
CA GLU A 113 5.70 12.33 -9.11
C GLU A 113 5.90 12.15 -7.61
N ILE A 114 6.04 13.25 -6.90
CA ILE A 114 6.02 13.26 -5.43
C ILE A 114 4.60 13.04 -4.95
N LEU A 115 4.45 12.05 -4.07
CA LEU A 115 3.20 11.77 -3.39
C LEU A 115 3.18 12.45 -2.02
N SER A 116 2.26 13.40 -1.84
CA SER A 116 1.91 13.90 -0.53
C SER A 116 1.12 12.85 0.27
N VAL A 117 1.03 13.03 1.57
CA VAL A 117 0.28 12.12 2.46
C VAL A 117 -1.17 11.95 2.01
N GLU A 118 -1.80 13.03 1.55
CA GLU A 118 -3.18 13.01 1.03
C GLU A 118 -3.32 12.12 -0.22
N LYS A 119 -2.39 12.24 -1.18
CA LYS A 119 -2.37 11.38 -2.37
C LYS A 119 -2.15 9.90 -1.99
N ILE A 120 -1.32 9.63 -1.00
CA ILE A 120 -1.08 8.28 -0.47
C ILE A 120 -2.37 7.70 0.13
N GLU A 121 -3.14 8.49 0.87
CA GLU A 121 -4.43 8.06 1.41
C GLU A 121 -5.46 7.75 0.32
N ILE A 122 -5.49 8.55 -0.75
CA ILE A 122 -6.36 8.29 -1.90
C ILE A 122 -5.96 6.98 -2.58
N LEU A 123 -4.67 6.76 -2.82
CA LEU A 123 -4.15 5.51 -3.39
C LEU A 123 -4.49 4.29 -2.53
N SER A 124 -4.49 4.43 -1.20
CA SER A 124 -4.84 3.34 -0.29
C SER A 124 -6.31 2.89 -0.39
N LYS A 125 -7.19 3.76 -0.91
CA LYS A 125 -8.63 3.45 -1.12
C LYS A 125 -8.90 2.78 -2.46
N LEU A 126 -7.95 2.78 -3.38
CA LEU A 126 -8.11 2.14 -4.69
C LEU A 126 -8.13 0.61 -4.55
N PRO A 127 -8.93 -0.08 -5.34
CA PRO A 127 -8.92 -1.55 -5.38
C PRO A 127 -7.58 -2.06 -5.93
N SER A 128 -7.14 -3.22 -5.46
CA SER A 128 -6.00 -3.93 -6.06
C SER A 128 -6.33 -4.37 -7.50
N LEU A 129 -5.32 -4.74 -8.28
CA LEU A 129 -5.53 -5.18 -9.66
C LEU A 129 -6.56 -6.32 -9.78
N ASP A 130 -6.48 -7.30 -8.88
CA ASP A 130 -7.39 -8.44 -8.90
C ASP A 130 -8.79 -8.07 -8.39
N GLU A 131 -8.88 -7.19 -7.39
CA GLU A 131 -10.15 -6.62 -6.95
C GLU A 131 -10.81 -5.78 -8.06
N ALA A 132 -10.04 -4.98 -8.80
CA ALA A 132 -10.55 -4.20 -9.92
C ALA A 132 -11.07 -5.10 -11.06
N ARG A 133 -10.34 -6.16 -11.40
CA ARG A 133 -10.79 -7.17 -12.37
C ARG A 133 -12.07 -7.87 -11.90
N ALA A 134 -12.14 -8.26 -10.64
CA ALA A 134 -13.33 -8.87 -10.06
C ALA A 134 -14.53 -7.92 -10.09
N GLN A 135 -14.34 -6.64 -9.80
CA GLN A 135 -15.38 -5.62 -9.91
C GLN A 135 -15.91 -5.47 -11.34
N LEU A 136 -15.01 -5.44 -12.34
CA LEU A 136 -15.42 -5.38 -13.75
C LEU A 136 -16.26 -6.58 -14.15
N ILE A 137 -15.84 -7.79 -13.78
CA ILE A 137 -16.59 -9.01 -14.04
C ILE A 137 -17.96 -8.98 -13.31
N GLY A 138 -17.97 -8.49 -12.07
CA GLY A 138 -19.19 -8.31 -11.29
C GLY A 138 -20.17 -7.34 -11.96
N LEU A 139 -19.67 -6.22 -12.51
CA LEU A 139 -20.49 -5.25 -13.25
C LEU A 139 -21.11 -5.87 -14.50
N LEU A 140 -20.39 -6.70 -15.24
CA LEU A 140 -20.92 -7.41 -16.42
C LEU A 140 -22.00 -8.43 -16.06
N ASN A 141 -21.91 -9.07 -14.90
CA ASN A 141 -22.91 -10.03 -14.40
C ASN A 141 -24.11 -9.36 -13.70
N THR A 142 -23.98 -8.10 -13.29
CA THR A 142 -25.02 -7.38 -12.54
C THR A 142 -26.38 -7.35 -13.25
N PRO A 143 -26.50 -7.09 -14.59
CA PRO A 143 -27.80 -7.10 -15.25
C PRO A 143 -28.50 -8.45 -15.17
N ALA A 144 -27.78 -9.55 -15.41
CA ALA A 144 -28.33 -10.90 -15.33
C ALA A 144 -28.81 -11.24 -13.90
N GLN A 145 -28.01 -10.88 -12.89
CA GLN A 145 -28.37 -11.07 -11.49
C GLN A 145 -29.60 -10.25 -11.09
N LYS A 146 -29.74 -9.00 -11.58
CA LYS A 146 -30.91 -8.16 -11.33
C LYS A 146 -32.17 -8.77 -11.93
N ILE A 147 -32.14 -9.30 -13.17
CA ILE A 147 -33.26 -9.93 -13.81
C ILE A 147 -33.67 -11.19 -13.03
N ALA A 148 -32.73 -12.06 -12.68
CA ALA A 148 -32.99 -13.25 -11.88
C ALA A 148 -33.57 -12.88 -10.50
N GLY A 149 -33.06 -11.83 -9.88
CA GLY A 149 -33.57 -11.30 -8.61
C GLY A 149 -35.04 -10.86 -8.73
N ILE A 150 -35.38 -10.06 -9.76
CA ILE A 150 -36.76 -9.60 -9.98
C ILE A 150 -37.72 -10.77 -10.18
N LEU A 151 -37.30 -11.80 -10.92
CA LEU A 151 -38.12 -12.98 -11.14
C LEU A 151 -38.34 -13.84 -9.88
N SER A 152 -37.37 -13.83 -8.95
CA SER A 152 -37.45 -14.59 -7.70
C SER A 152 -38.19 -13.85 -6.56
N VAL A 153 -38.33 -12.51 -6.62
CA VAL A 153 -38.98 -11.70 -5.58
C VAL A 153 -40.45 -12.10 -5.34
N PRO A 154 -41.33 -12.31 -6.36
CA PRO A 154 -42.72 -12.65 -6.12
C PRO A 154 -42.91 -13.95 -5.33
N SER A 155 -42.13 -14.99 -5.66
CA SER A 155 -42.23 -16.29 -4.96
C SER A 155 -41.74 -16.19 -3.52
N GLY A 156 -40.65 -15.45 -3.28
CA GLY A 156 -40.14 -15.19 -1.94
C GLY A 156 -41.11 -14.37 -1.06
N ASN A 157 -41.79 -13.38 -1.64
CA ASN A 157 -42.78 -12.59 -0.92
C ASN A 157 -44.04 -13.44 -0.55
N LEU A 158 -44.51 -14.27 -1.45
CA LEU A 158 -45.59 -15.20 -1.16
C LEU A 158 -45.24 -16.17 -0.02
N ALA A 159 -44.06 -16.75 -0.05
CA ALA A 159 -43.60 -17.63 1.02
C ALA A 159 -43.52 -16.92 2.38
N ARG A 160 -43.09 -15.65 2.41
CA ARG A 160 -43.09 -14.85 3.65
C ARG A 160 -44.46 -14.56 4.19
N VAL A 161 -45.42 -14.25 3.31
CA VAL A 161 -46.83 -14.04 3.70
C VAL A 161 -47.40 -15.30 4.30
N PHE A 162 -47.24 -16.47 3.64
CA PHE A 162 -47.70 -17.75 4.19
C PHE A 162 -47.06 -18.12 5.52
N ASN A 163 -45.76 -17.88 5.68
CA ASN A 163 -45.09 -18.06 6.97
C ASN A 163 -45.64 -17.14 8.07
N ALA A 164 -45.93 -15.89 7.75
CA ALA A 164 -46.50 -14.96 8.72
C ALA A 164 -47.90 -15.34 9.16
N TYR A 165 -48.73 -15.88 8.25
CA TYR A 165 -50.05 -16.42 8.60
C TYR A 165 -49.99 -17.74 9.37
N GLY A 166 -48.98 -18.57 9.12
CA GLY A 166 -48.82 -19.85 9.82
C GLY A 166 -48.25 -19.75 11.24
N GLN A 167 -47.77 -18.57 11.63
CA GLN A 167 -47.26 -18.31 12.98
C GLN A 167 -48.26 -17.57 13.89
N GLN A 168 -49.46 -17.23 13.39
CA GLN A 168 -50.61 -16.78 14.14
C GLN A 168 -51.51 -17.96 14.53
#